data_037c42cd2f418761807a9e350aa6ed15
#
_entry.id   037c42cd2f418761807a9e350aa6ed15
#
_cell.length_a   1.000
_cell.length_b   1.000
_cell.length_c   1.000
_cell.angle_alpha   90.00
_cell.angle_beta   90.00
_cell.angle_gamma   90.00
#
_symmetry.space_group_name_H-M   'P 1'
#
loop_
_entity.id
_entity.type
_entity.pdbx_description
1 polymer ?
#
loop_
_entity_poly.entity_id
_entity_poly.type
_entity_poly.pdbx_seq_one_letter_code
_entity_poly.pdbx_strand_id
1 'polypeptide(L)'
;MSTVFRCLAASVAATALYLLAIPAATTPAFARGEVVPFNAEASAGTIIVRTNERRLYLVLGQGRAMAYPVGVGRAGRQWAGRAIINGKYVKPAWSPPPDIARERPGMAKVYPGGSPGNPMGVAAMTLSGGDYAIHGTNNPGSIGGFVSYGCIRMYNQDITDLYDRVSIGTPVIVAR
;
A
#
# COMPACT_ATOMS: atom_id res chain seq x y z
N MET A 1 -89.81 -9.68 26.04
CA MET A 1 -88.69 -10.68 25.85
C MET A 1 -87.80 -10.12 24.77
N SER A 2 -86.75 -9.46 25.11
CA SER A 2 -85.80 -8.87 24.16
C SER A 2 -84.37 -9.25 24.58
N THR A 3 -83.71 -10.07 23.80
CA THR A 3 -82.40 -10.60 24.00
C THR A 3 -81.43 -9.66 23.37
N VAL A 4 -80.50 -9.05 24.15
CA VAL A 4 -79.46 -8.16 23.70
C VAL A 4 -78.17 -8.99 23.48
N PHE A 5 -77.77 -9.11 22.22
CA PHE A 5 -76.45 -9.67 21.84
C PHE A 5 -75.37 -8.61 22.02
N ARG A 6 -74.41 -8.85 22.91
CA ARG A 6 -73.18 -8.07 23.05
C ARG A 6 -72.10 -8.68 22.15
N CYS A 7 -71.67 -7.94 21.08
CA CYS A 7 -70.55 -8.28 20.31
C CYS A 7 -69.29 -7.82 21.06
N LEU A 8 -68.38 -8.74 21.44
CA LEU A 8 -67.03 -8.44 21.88
C LEU A 8 -66.16 -8.22 20.64
N ALA A 9 -65.60 -7.02 20.50
CA ALA A 9 -64.56 -6.72 19.52
C ALA A 9 -63.21 -7.06 20.14
N ALA A 10 -62.52 -8.05 19.60
CA ALA A 10 -61.14 -8.38 19.95
C ALA A 10 -60.16 -7.51 19.14
N SER A 11 -59.47 -6.59 19.80
CA SER A 11 -58.40 -5.76 19.19
C SER A 11 -57.12 -6.57 19.15
N VAL A 12 -56.67 -6.92 17.95
CA VAL A 12 -55.33 -7.51 17.72
C VAL A 12 -54.33 -6.37 17.58
N ALA A 13 -53.47 -6.18 18.59
CA ALA A 13 -52.36 -5.25 18.54
C ALA A 13 -51.20 -5.89 17.73
N ALA A 14 -50.94 -5.40 16.53
CA ALA A 14 -49.79 -5.79 15.73
C ALA A 14 -48.55 -5.05 16.22
N THR A 15 -47.66 -5.74 16.91
CA THR A 15 -46.34 -5.23 17.31
C THR A 15 -45.41 -5.30 16.10
N ALA A 16 -45.16 -4.16 15.46
CA ALA A 16 -44.16 -4.04 14.41
C ALA A 16 -42.74 -4.05 15.01
N LEU A 17 -41.99 -5.12 14.78
CA LEU A 17 -40.57 -5.26 15.15
C LEU A 17 -39.73 -4.48 14.15
N TYR A 18 -39.30 -3.26 14.49
CA TYR A 18 -38.31 -2.51 13.70
C TYR A 18 -36.93 -3.13 13.91
N LEU A 19 -36.45 -3.90 12.93
CA LEU A 19 -35.06 -4.29 12.80
C LEU A 19 -34.25 -3.06 12.42
N LEU A 20 -33.57 -2.45 13.39
CA LEU A 20 -32.51 -1.45 13.16
C LEU A 20 -31.36 -2.12 12.43
N ALA A 21 -31.28 -1.93 11.12
CA ALA A 21 -30.09 -2.26 10.34
C ALA A 21 -28.95 -1.35 10.77
N ILE A 22 -28.02 -1.86 11.58
CA ILE A 22 -26.76 -1.18 11.93
C ILE A 22 -25.94 -1.15 10.65
N PRO A 23 -25.57 0.05 10.10
CA PRO A 23 -24.67 0.11 8.97
C PRO A 23 -23.33 -0.48 9.42
N ALA A 24 -22.90 -1.57 8.79
CA ALA A 24 -21.56 -2.10 8.96
C ALA A 24 -20.58 -1.00 8.55
N ALA A 25 -19.86 -0.42 9.52
CA ALA A 25 -18.78 0.50 9.24
C ALA A 25 -17.73 -0.28 8.42
N THR A 26 -17.68 -0.03 7.11
CA THR A 26 -16.60 -0.51 6.25
C THR A 26 -15.35 0.24 6.64
N THR A 27 -14.56 -0.33 7.57
CA THR A 27 -13.18 0.10 7.74
C THR A 27 -12.50 0.01 6.37
N PRO A 28 -11.80 1.07 5.91
CA PRO A 28 -11.02 0.95 4.69
C PRO A 28 -10.04 -0.21 4.89
N ALA A 29 -10.26 -1.30 4.16
CA ALA A 29 -9.31 -2.39 4.08
C ALA A 29 -8.08 -1.81 3.38
N PHE A 30 -7.11 -1.34 4.16
CA PHE A 30 -5.77 -1.07 3.61
C PHE A 30 -5.31 -2.39 3.00
N ALA A 31 -5.18 -2.40 1.67
CA ALA A 31 -4.88 -3.60 0.93
C ALA A 31 -3.57 -4.21 1.45
N ARG A 32 -3.66 -5.36 2.07
CA ARG A 32 -2.51 -6.26 2.22
C ARG A 32 -2.21 -6.82 0.84
N GLY A 33 -0.95 -7.14 0.57
CA GLY A 33 -0.58 -7.78 -0.68
C GLY A 33 -1.55 -8.90 -1.06
N GLU A 34 -2.00 -8.92 -2.29
CA GLU A 34 -2.97 -9.88 -2.83
C GLU A 34 -2.26 -10.88 -3.73
N VAL A 35 -2.55 -12.18 -3.59
CA VAL A 35 -2.04 -13.20 -4.52
C VAL A 35 -2.86 -13.14 -5.81
N VAL A 36 -2.17 -12.88 -6.92
CA VAL A 36 -2.79 -12.75 -8.25
C VAL A 36 -2.15 -13.71 -9.25
N PRO A 37 -2.88 -14.13 -10.31
CA PRO A 37 -2.27 -14.75 -11.47
C PRO A 37 -1.26 -13.79 -12.10
N PHE A 38 -0.05 -14.28 -12.39
CA PHE A 38 1.02 -13.42 -12.90
C PHE A 38 1.99 -14.21 -13.76
N ASN A 39 1.92 -13.97 -15.06
CA ASN A 39 2.83 -14.57 -16.03
C ASN A 39 3.95 -13.56 -16.33
N ALA A 40 5.15 -13.88 -15.88
CA ALA A 40 6.36 -13.14 -16.20
C ALA A 40 7.53 -14.13 -16.35
N GLU A 41 8.44 -13.82 -17.26
CA GLU A 41 9.71 -14.51 -17.41
C GLU A 41 10.69 -14.06 -16.31
N ALA A 42 10.39 -14.43 -15.07
CA ALA A 42 11.21 -14.10 -13.92
C ALA A 42 11.11 -15.23 -12.88
N SER A 43 12.23 -15.50 -12.22
CA SER A 43 12.31 -16.52 -11.17
C SER A 43 11.51 -16.10 -9.94
N ALA A 44 10.99 -17.08 -9.20
CA ALA A 44 10.40 -16.84 -7.89
C ALA A 44 11.38 -16.06 -6.98
N GLY A 45 10.86 -15.15 -6.18
CA GLY A 45 11.63 -14.21 -5.36
C GLY A 45 12.02 -12.90 -6.07
N THR A 46 11.82 -12.79 -7.39
CA THR A 46 12.06 -11.52 -8.11
C THR A 46 10.96 -10.52 -7.82
N ILE A 47 11.34 -9.25 -7.59
CA ILE A 47 10.40 -8.12 -7.54
C ILE A 47 10.27 -7.53 -8.94
N ILE A 48 9.03 -7.33 -9.39
CA ILE A 48 8.71 -6.62 -10.64
C ILE A 48 7.84 -5.42 -10.31
N VAL A 49 8.30 -4.22 -10.68
CA VAL A 49 7.52 -2.98 -10.56
C VAL A 49 7.04 -2.57 -11.94
N ARG A 50 5.72 -2.53 -12.14
CA ARG A 50 5.10 -1.98 -13.35
C ARG A 50 4.60 -0.57 -13.04
N THR A 51 5.38 0.43 -13.48
CA THR A 51 5.12 1.83 -13.10
C THR A 51 3.81 2.35 -13.67
N ASN A 52 3.44 1.95 -14.88
CA ASN A 52 2.16 2.33 -15.50
C ASN A 52 0.95 1.78 -14.73
N GLU A 53 1.09 0.61 -14.13
CA GLU A 53 0.05 -0.01 -13.31
C GLU A 53 0.07 0.52 -11.87
N ARG A 54 1.16 1.17 -11.45
CA ARG A 54 1.43 1.58 -10.06
C ARG A 54 1.30 0.37 -9.12
N ARG A 55 1.91 -0.74 -9.56
CA ARG A 55 1.91 -2.02 -8.87
C ARG A 55 3.33 -2.58 -8.73
N LEU A 56 3.58 -3.20 -7.61
CA LEU A 56 4.74 -4.04 -7.34
C LEU A 56 4.28 -5.48 -7.19
N TYR A 57 5.00 -6.38 -7.83
CA TYR A 57 4.75 -7.82 -7.82
C TYR A 57 5.96 -8.55 -7.27
N LEU A 58 5.80 -9.32 -6.21
CA LEU A 58 6.77 -10.33 -5.79
C LEU A 58 6.40 -11.64 -6.44
N VAL A 59 7.23 -12.14 -7.35
CA VAL A 59 7.00 -13.41 -8.07
C VAL A 59 7.06 -14.56 -7.09
N LEU A 60 5.99 -15.36 -7.02
CA LEU A 60 5.90 -16.55 -6.15
C LEU A 60 6.20 -17.86 -6.90
N GLY A 61 6.28 -17.81 -8.22
CA GLY A 61 6.34 -19.00 -9.08
C GLY A 61 4.96 -19.56 -9.40
N GLN A 62 4.92 -20.58 -10.26
CA GLN A 62 3.68 -21.27 -10.67
C GLN A 62 2.62 -20.32 -11.22
N GLY A 63 3.03 -19.30 -11.99
CA GLY A 63 2.09 -18.33 -12.58
C GLY A 63 1.43 -17.40 -11.57
N ARG A 64 2.02 -17.15 -10.39
CA ARG A 64 1.45 -16.33 -9.33
C ARG A 64 2.45 -15.28 -8.82
N ALA A 65 1.93 -14.17 -8.35
CA ALA A 65 2.69 -13.15 -7.61
C ALA A 65 1.88 -12.59 -6.46
N MET A 66 2.57 -12.03 -5.47
CA MET A 66 1.99 -11.14 -4.47
C MET A 66 2.01 -9.72 -5.04
N ALA A 67 0.86 -9.12 -5.22
CA ALA A 67 0.70 -7.78 -5.78
C ALA A 67 0.44 -6.75 -4.69
N TYR A 68 1.13 -5.60 -4.78
CA TYR A 68 0.97 -4.47 -3.86
C TYR A 68 0.71 -3.19 -4.66
N PRO A 69 -0.22 -2.33 -4.23
CA PRO A 69 -0.35 -1.00 -4.78
C PRO A 69 0.85 -0.15 -4.35
N VAL A 70 1.38 0.67 -5.27
CA VAL A 70 2.55 1.51 -4.99
C VAL A 70 2.40 2.92 -5.54
N GLY A 71 3.09 3.88 -4.91
CA GLY A 71 3.38 5.18 -5.51
C GLY A 71 4.72 5.11 -6.24
N VAL A 72 4.80 5.69 -7.44
CA VAL A 72 5.97 5.63 -8.31
C VAL A 72 6.46 7.02 -8.71
N GLY A 73 7.56 7.08 -9.46
CA GLY A 73 8.14 8.32 -9.96
C GLY A 73 7.13 9.19 -10.72
N ARG A 74 7.09 10.50 -10.41
CA ARG A 74 6.34 11.49 -11.17
C ARG A 74 6.89 11.65 -12.58
N ALA A 75 6.23 12.39 -13.44
CA ALA A 75 6.71 12.71 -14.79
C ALA A 75 8.15 13.26 -14.74
N GLY A 76 9.01 12.74 -15.62
CA GLY A 76 10.45 13.07 -15.66
C GLY A 76 11.30 12.43 -14.55
N ARG A 77 10.70 11.70 -13.61
CA ARG A 77 11.40 11.00 -12.51
C ARG A 77 11.16 9.49 -12.52
N GLN A 78 10.56 8.97 -13.58
CA GLN A 78 10.39 7.54 -13.77
C GLN A 78 11.65 6.93 -14.39
N TRP A 79 11.98 5.73 -13.99
CA TRP A 79 13.05 4.95 -14.55
C TRP A 79 12.60 3.53 -14.87
N ALA A 80 13.34 2.83 -15.68
CA ALA A 80 13.17 1.43 -15.98
C ALA A 80 14.55 0.76 -16.03
N GLY A 81 14.60 -0.52 -15.70
CA GLY A 81 15.85 -1.27 -15.68
C GLY A 81 15.87 -2.36 -14.62
N ARG A 82 17.06 -2.82 -14.31
CA ARG A 82 17.32 -3.86 -13.31
C ARG A 82 18.12 -3.29 -12.16
N ALA A 83 17.82 -3.74 -10.97
CA ALA A 83 18.53 -3.46 -9.73
C ALA A 83 18.53 -4.69 -8.84
N ILE A 84 19.23 -4.62 -7.72
CA ILE A 84 19.11 -5.57 -6.62
C ILE A 84 18.85 -4.79 -5.33
N ILE A 85 18.23 -5.41 -4.35
CA ILE A 85 18.19 -4.87 -2.98
C ILE A 85 19.60 -4.94 -2.43
N ASN A 86 20.20 -3.80 -2.08
CA ASN A 86 21.54 -3.71 -1.52
C ASN A 86 21.59 -3.29 -0.04
N GLY A 87 20.43 -2.95 0.54
CA GLY A 87 20.31 -2.63 1.96
C GLY A 87 18.87 -2.74 2.44
N LYS A 88 18.69 -3.11 3.72
CA LYS A 88 17.38 -3.24 4.38
C LYS A 88 17.45 -2.53 5.73
N TYR A 89 16.49 -1.64 6.00
CA TYR A 89 16.51 -0.76 7.17
C TYR A 89 15.11 -0.65 7.80
N VAL A 90 15.03 -0.79 9.10
CA VAL A 90 13.82 -0.54 9.90
C VAL A 90 13.88 0.87 10.46
N LYS A 91 12.81 1.64 10.24
CA LYS A 91 12.69 3.05 10.67
C LYS A 91 13.98 3.86 10.35
N PRO A 92 14.45 3.89 9.09
CA PRO A 92 15.68 4.60 8.76
C PRO A 92 15.52 6.10 8.99
N ALA A 93 16.57 6.78 9.43
CA ALA A 93 16.67 8.22 9.26
C ALA A 93 16.79 8.53 7.75
N TRP A 94 16.32 9.70 7.34
CA TRP A 94 16.38 10.11 5.95
C TRP A 94 16.82 11.57 5.81
N SER A 95 17.71 11.82 4.87
CA SER A 95 18.12 13.14 4.43
C SER A 95 17.70 13.33 2.97
N PRO A 96 17.11 14.48 2.59
CA PRO A 96 16.78 14.71 1.20
C PRO A 96 18.06 14.76 0.35
N PRO A 97 18.12 14.01 -0.77
CA PRO A 97 19.17 14.18 -1.76
C PRO A 97 19.29 15.63 -2.25
N PRO A 98 20.47 16.06 -2.72
CA PRO A 98 20.72 17.46 -3.08
C PRO A 98 19.75 18.05 -4.12
N ASP A 99 19.28 17.25 -5.07
CA ASP A 99 18.30 17.66 -6.07
C ASP A 99 16.92 17.91 -5.45
N ILE A 100 16.50 17.05 -4.53
CA ILE A 100 15.25 17.22 -3.80
C ILE A 100 15.33 18.44 -2.86
N ALA A 101 16.43 18.61 -2.16
CA ALA A 101 16.64 19.76 -1.28
C ALA A 101 16.60 21.09 -2.05
N ARG A 102 17.11 21.13 -3.27
CA ARG A 102 17.02 22.32 -4.15
C ARG A 102 15.59 22.60 -4.62
N GLU A 103 14.84 21.56 -5.01
CA GLU A 103 13.46 21.72 -5.47
C GLU A 103 12.50 22.06 -4.32
N ARG A 104 12.87 21.73 -3.10
CA ARG A 104 12.05 21.95 -1.89
C ARG A 104 12.85 22.64 -0.79
N PRO A 105 13.18 23.91 -0.95
CA PRO A 105 13.83 24.69 0.10
C PRO A 105 12.90 24.76 1.32
N GLY A 106 13.46 24.54 2.51
CA GLY A 106 12.68 24.49 3.76
C GLY A 106 12.43 23.09 4.29
N MET A 107 12.80 22.03 3.57
CA MET A 107 12.83 20.69 4.16
C MET A 107 13.87 20.60 5.28
N ALA A 108 13.60 19.77 6.29
CA ALA A 108 14.60 19.45 7.30
C ALA A 108 15.83 18.77 6.66
N LYS A 109 17.03 19.08 7.16
CA LYS A 109 18.25 18.44 6.68
C LYS A 109 18.27 16.94 6.96
N VAL A 110 17.66 16.53 8.06
CA VAL A 110 17.53 15.14 8.48
C VAL A 110 16.13 14.93 9.07
N TYR A 111 15.49 13.84 8.70
CA TYR A 111 14.28 13.34 9.33
C TYR A 111 14.65 12.12 10.18
N PRO A 112 14.51 12.18 11.50
CA PRO A 112 14.85 11.05 12.38
C PRO A 112 14.05 9.80 12.05
N GLY A 113 14.66 8.63 12.26
CA GLY A 113 14.01 7.35 12.06
C GLY A 113 12.75 7.19 12.90
N GLY A 114 11.65 6.77 12.26
CA GLY A 114 10.37 6.57 12.93
C GLY A 114 9.59 7.85 13.28
N SER A 115 10.12 9.06 12.95
CA SER A 115 9.38 10.30 13.18
C SER A 115 8.17 10.41 12.22
N PRO A 116 7.05 11.01 12.63
CA PRO A 116 5.85 11.17 11.78
C PRO A 116 6.10 11.93 10.48
N GLY A 117 7.09 12.83 10.47
CA GLY A 117 7.48 13.61 9.29
C GLY A 117 8.38 12.85 8.31
N ASN A 118 8.91 11.68 8.68
CA ASN A 118 9.86 10.95 7.86
C ASN A 118 9.16 10.27 6.66
N PRO A 119 9.50 10.64 5.41
CA PRO A 119 8.84 10.09 4.23
C PRO A 119 9.13 8.61 3.97
N MET A 120 10.15 8.02 4.61
CA MET A 120 10.51 6.61 4.44
C MET A 120 9.57 5.64 5.16
N GLY A 121 8.72 6.14 6.06
CA GLY A 121 7.80 5.30 6.82
C GLY A 121 8.51 4.35 7.78
N VAL A 122 8.00 3.12 7.88
CA VAL A 122 8.45 2.12 8.90
C VAL A 122 9.63 1.28 8.44
N ALA A 123 9.89 1.16 7.14
CA ALA A 123 11.00 0.38 6.60
C ALA A 123 11.39 0.88 5.20
N ALA A 124 12.62 0.61 4.81
CA ALA A 124 13.14 0.89 3.48
C ALA A 124 14.14 -0.19 3.03
N MET A 125 14.13 -0.44 1.73
CA MET A 125 15.09 -1.30 1.03
C MET A 125 15.73 -0.48 -0.09
N THR A 126 17.03 -0.22 0.01
CA THR A 126 17.77 0.50 -1.02
C THR A 126 18.06 -0.38 -2.22
N LEU A 127 18.13 0.25 -3.40
CA LEU A 127 18.37 -0.42 -4.67
C LEU A 127 19.73 -0.05 -5.23
N SER A 128 20.41 -1.00 -5.86
CA SER A 128 21.65 -0.75 -6.57
C SER A 128 21.42 0.14 -7.81
N GLY A 129 22.48 0.84 -8.24
CA GLY A 129 22.46 1.61 -9.49
C GLY A 129 21.84 3.01 -9.39
N GLY A 130 21.60 3.53 -8.18
CA GLY A 130 21.10 4.90 -7.98
C GLY A 130 20.61 5.14 -6.56
N ASP A 131 20.09 6.34 -6.31
CA ASP A 131 19.54 6.75 -5.03
C ASP A 131 18.06 6.34 -4.89
N TYR A 132 17.71 5.13 -5.33
CA TYR A 132 16.35 4.61 -5.29
C TYR A 132 16.13 3.64 -4.13
N ALA A 133 14.91 3.61 -3.64
CA ALA A 133 14.48 2.68 -2.61
C ALA A 133 13.03 2.24 -2.82
N ILE A 134 12.69 1.06 -2.28
CA ILE A 134 11.34 0.63 -2.00
C ILE A 134 11.12 0.89 -0.51
N HIS A 135 10.11 1.69 -0.14
CA HIS A 135 9.96 2.14 1.25
C HIS A 135 8.49 2.38 1.64
N GLY A 136 8.24 2.44 2.93
CA GLY A 136 6.95 2.86 3.48
C GLY A 136 6.62 4.32 3.18
N THR A 137 5.69 4.90 3.90
CA THR A 137 5.33 6.31 3.69
C THR A 137 4.72 6.94 4.93
N ASN A 138 4.91 8.23 5.10
CA ASN A 138 4.14 9.08 6.01
C ASN A 138 2.91 9.72 5.33
N ASN A 139 2.72 9.48 4.04
CA ASN A 139 1.59 9.98 3.26
C ASN A 139 0.91 8.81 2.50
N PRO A 140 0.03 8.04 3.16
CA PRO A 140 -0.64 6.89 2.54
C PRO A 140 -1.51 7.26 1.34
N GLY A 141 -2.05 8.49 1.27
CA GLY A 141 -2.80 8.98 0.10
C GLY A 141 -1.96 9.14 -1.18
N SER A 142 -0.63 8.98 -1.10
CA SER A 142 0.26 9.00 -2.26
C SER A 142 0.38 7.66 -2.98
N ILE A 143 -0.14 6.58 -2.38
CA ILE A 143 -0.12 5.25 -3.00
C ILE A 143 -1.13 5.19 -4.16
N GLY A 144 -0.73 4.57 -5.26
CA GLY A 144 -1.50 4.56 -6.52
C GLY A 144 -1.21 5.76 -7.42
N GLY A 145 -0.34 6.70 -7.01
CA GLY A 145 0.00 7.92 -7.74
C GLY A 145 1.40 7.94 -8.35
N PHE A 146 1.60 8.89 -9.28
CA PHE A 146 2.91 9.28 -9.83
C PHE A 146 3.46 10.45 -9.00
N VAL A 147 4.12 10.17 -7.89
CA VAL A 147 4.34 11.16 -6.81
C VAL A 147 5.77 11.27 -6.31
N SER A 148 6.62 10.29 -6.59
CA SER A 148 7.98 10.24 -6.03
C SER A 148 9.03 10.85 -6.96
N TYR A 149 10.25 10.91 -6.46
CA TYR A 149 11.44 11.28 -7.23
C TYR A 149 12.15 10.05 -7.87
N GLY A 150 11.43 8.91 -7.97
CA GLY A 150 11.91 7.66 -8.54
C GLY A 150 11.81 6.48 -7.58
N CYS A 151 11.76 6.72 -6.27
CA CYS A 151 11.51 5.68 -5.28
C CYS A 151 10.12 5.05 -5.43
N ILE A 152 9.98 3.83 -4.95
CA ILE A 152 8.73 3.07 -4.92
C ILE A 152 8.16 3.16 -3.51
N ARG A 153 7.01 3.83 -3.35
CA ARG A 153 6.33 4.00 -2.08
C ARG A 153 5.30 2.90 -1.86
N MET A 154 5.23 2.38 -0.66
CA MET A 154 4.26 1.37 -0.25
C MET A 154 3.50 1.83 0.99
N TYR A 155 2.32 1.28 1.24
CA TYR A 155 1.73 1.36 2.56
C TYR A 155 2.68 0.74 3.60
N ASN A 156 2.66 1.26 4.83
CA ASN A 156 3.59 0.80 5.87
C ASN A 156 3.41 -0.69 6.21
N GLN A 157 2.20 -1.20 6.18
CA GLN A 157 1.93 -2.62 6.35
C GLN A 157 2.45 -3.48 5.18
N ASP A 158 2.35 -2.97 3.94
CA ASP A 158 2.78 -3.69 2.74
C ASP A 158 4.31 -3.76 2.65
N ILE A 159 5.00 -2.66 2.98
CA ILE A 159 6.46 -2.70 3.03
C ILE A 159 6.96 -3.64 4.14
N THR A 160 6.27 -3.73 5.27
CA THR A 160 6.62 -4.69 6.33
C THR A 160 6.48 -6.12 5.83
N ASP A 161 5.35 -6.47 5.19
CA ASP A 161 5.14 -7.80 4.62
C ASP A 161 6.18 -8.14 3.53
N LEU A 162 6.45 -7.22 2.61
CA LEU A 162 7.46 -7.41 1.57
C LEU A 162 8.87 -7.53 2.16
N TYR A 163 9.19 -6.71 3.14
CA TYR A 163 10.48 -6.70 3.82
C TYR A 163 10.83 -8.06 4.42
N ASP A 164 9.85 -8.73 5.03
CA ASP A 164 10.05 -10.05 5.65
C ASP A 164 10.20 -11.19 4.62
N ARG A 165 9.72 -10.98 3.38
CA ARG A 165 9.74 -11.98 2.30
C ARG A 165 10.99 -11.93 1.44
N VAL A 166 11.78 -10.88 1.48
CA VAL A 166 12.91 -10.66 0.58
C VAL A 166 14.22 -10.40 1.33
N SER A 167 15.34 -10.57 0.64
CA SER A 167 16.69 -10.45 1.22
C SER A 167 17.54 -9.46 0.43
N ILE A 168 18.67 -9.06 1.00
CA ILE A 168 19.75 -8.40 0.24
C ILE A 168 20.17 -9.35 -0.89
N GLY A 169 20.35 -8.80 -2.10
CA GLY A 169 20.57 -9.57 -3.32
C GLY A 169 19.31 -9.89 -4.12
N THR A 170 18.11 -9.70 -3.56
CA THR A 170 16.86 -9.91 -4.30
C THR A 170 16.82 -9.09 -5.58
N PRO A 171 16.57 -9.72 -6.77
CA PRO A 171 16.47 -9.00 -8.03
C PRO A 171 15.22 -8.11 -8.08
N VAL A 172 15.39 -6.92 -8.65
CA VAL A 172 14.31 -5.96 -8.89
C VAL A 172 14.31 -5.54 -10.35
N ILE A 173 13.18 -5.67 -11.00
CA ILE A 173 12.95 -5.23 -12.38
C ILE A 173 11.92 -4.13 -12.35
N VAL A 174 12.25 -2.97 -12.90
CA VAL A 174 11.32 -1.85 -13.05
C VAL A 174 11.01 -1.68 -14.53
N ALA A 175 9.73 -1.74 -14.86
CA ALA A 175 9.20 -1.62 -16.21
C ALA A 175 8.13 -0.50 -16.28
N ARG A 176 7.97 0.05 -17.46
CA ARG A 176 6.90 1.02 -17.76
C ARG A 176 5.67 0.32 -18.30
#